data_7b9e3f7f24a62c30a58f4a2ed4b83243
#
_entry.id   7b9e3f7f24a62c30a58f4a2ed4b83243
#
_cell.length_a   1.000
_cell.length_b   1.000
_cell.length_c   1.000
_cell.angle_alpha   90.00
_cell.angle_beta   90.00
_cell.angle_gamma   90.00
#
_symmetry.space_group_name_H-M   'P 1'
#
loop_
_entity.id
_entity.type
_entity.pdbx_description
1 polymer ?
#
loop_
_entity_poly.entity_id
_entity_poly.type
_entity_poly.pdbx_seq_one_letter_code
_entity_poly.pdbx_strand_id
1 'polypeptide(L)'
;MDCLNIAISKGRIGKDASKIFKRIGLGDSIDIDSRKLIFKDKQNKINYVYVKPLDVITYVQNGVSDLGVVGKDIILEKDNDVYEILDLGFGKCKFAIAGMKDQKIYCKDELLRVATTYPNIAKKYFDEREQKIQLIKLNGSVELAPLVGLSDVIVDLVETGNTLRANGLEIMEEMFDISARLICNRISYRFKYTRIAKLVESLKELEN
;
A
#
# COMPACT_ATOMS: atom_id res chain seq x y z
N MET A 1 5.95 -12.17 -28.68
CA MET A 1 5.54 -11.26 -27.59
C MET A 1 5.92 -11.91 -26.27
N ASP A 2 6.71 -11.24 -25.45
CA ASP A 2 7.17 -11.76 -24.19
C ASP A 2 6.04 -11.78 -23.14
N CYS A 3 6.06 -12.76 -22.24
CA CYS A 3 5.09 -12.88 -21.18
C CYS A 3 5.23 -11.72 -20.17
N LEU A 4 4.13 -11.17 -19.66
CA LEU A 4 4.15 -10.25 -18.53
C LEU A 4 3.91 -11.01 -17.23
N ASN A 5 4.74 -10.74 -16.24
CA ASN A 5 4.58 -11.24 -14.87
C ASN A 5 4.05 -10.10 -13.99
N ILE A 6 2.91 -10.29 -13.35
CA ILE A 6 2.26 -9.27 -12.52
C ILE A 6 2.16 -9.79 -11.08
N ALA A 7 2.85 -9.13 -10.15
CA ALA A 7 2.72 -9.41 -8.73
C ALA A 7 1.44 -8.77 -8.18
N ILE A 8 0.61 -9.56 -7.50
CA ILE A 8 -0.61 -9.09 -6.87
C ILE A 8 -0.57 -9.44 -5.39
N SER A 9 -0.89 -8.49 -4.53
CA SER A 9 -0.94 -8.74 -3.09
C SER A 9 -2.13 -9.61 -2.72
N LYS A 10 -1.96 -10.51 -1.75
CA LYS A 10 -3.10 -11.18 -1.10
C LYS A 10 -3.90 -10.17 -0.28
N GLY A 11 -5.21 -10.40 -0.17
CA GLY A 11 -6.10 -9.55 0.62
C GLY A 11 -6.96 -8.63 -0.24
N ARG A 12 -7.45 -7.52 0.37
CA ARG A 12 -8.44 -6.62 -0.24
C ARG A 12 -7.94 -6.01 -1.56
N ILE A 13 -6.76 -5.41 -1.57
CA ILE A 13 -6.18 -4.80 -2.79
C ILE A 13 -6.08 -5.82 -3.93
N GLY A 14 -5.68 -7.04 -3.64
CA GLY A 14 -5.61 -8.09 -4.66
C GLY A 14 -6.98 -8.52 -5.19
N LYS A 15 -8.00 -8.55 -4.34
CA LYS A 15 -9.38 -8.82 -4.76
C LYS A 15 -9.88 -7.75 -5.71
N ASP A 16 -9.65 -6.49 -5.39
CA ASP A 16 -10.10 -5.37 -6.22
C ASP A 16 -9.28 -5.26 -7.51
N ALA A 17 -7.97 -5.47 -7.44
CA ALA A 17 -7.12 -5.58 -8.62
C ALA A 17 -7.61 -6.67 -9.60
N SER A 18 -7.97 -7.85 -9.08
CA SER A 18 -8.50 -8.94 -9.92
C SER A 18 -9.82 -8.59 -10.61
N LYS A 19 -10.70 -7.85 -9.92
CA LYS A 19 -11.96 -7.35 -10.53
C LYS A 19 -11.66 -6.38 -11.67
N ILE A 20 -10.72 -5.46 -11.48
CA ILE A 20 -10.34 -4.47 -12.49
C ILE A 20 -9.68 -5.16 -13.70
N PHE A 21 -8.78 -6.10 -13.48
CA PHE A 21 -8.19 -6.87 -14.58
C PHE A 21 -9.25 -7.65 -15.36
N LYS A 22 -10.24 -8.26 -14.70
CA LYS A 22 -11.36 -8.95 -15.37
C LYS A 22 -12.17 -8.00 -16.25
N ARG A 23 -12.43 -6.77 -15.80
CA ARG A 23 -13.18 -5.77 -16.59
C ARG A 23 -12.51 -5.39 -17.90
N ILE A 24 -11.20 -5.47 -17.99
CA ILE A 24 -10.43 -5.26 -19.24
C ILE A 24 -10.14 -6.56 -20.01
N GLY A 25 -10.84 -7.65 -19.69
CA GLY A 25 -10.68 -8.95 -20.37
C GLY A 25 -9.39 -9.70 -19.98
N LEU A 26 -8.77 -9.33 -18.86
CA LEU A 26 -7.60 -9.99 -18.30
C LEU A 26 -7.96 -10.60 -16.94
N GLY A 27 -7.20 -11.60 -16.52
CA GLY A 27 -7.35 -12.13 -15.17
C GLY A 27 -8.49 -13.13 -14.95
N ASP A 28 -9.14 -13.66 -15.97
CA ASP A 28 -10.14 -14.73 -15.83
C ASP A 28 -9.54 -16.00 -15.22
N SER A 29 -8.25 -16.21 -15.40
CA SER A 29 -7.51 -17.32 -14.79
C SER A 29 -7.25 -17.13 -13.29
N ILE A 30 -7.55 -15.96 -12.73
CA ILE A 30 -7.28 -15.64 -11.32
C ILE A 30 -8.39 -16.23 -10.43
N ASP A 31 -8.01 -17.14 -9.55
CA ASP A 31 -8.84 -17.65 -8.47
C ASP A 31 -8.22 -17.24 -7.13
N ILE A 32 -8.81 -16.20 -6.51
CA ILE A 32 -8.29 -15.56 -5.29
C ILE A 32 -8.41 -16.47 -4.08
N ASP A 33 -9.40 -17.35 -4.06
CA ASP A 33 -9.67 -18.23 -2.93
C ASP A 33 -8.82 -19.51 -3.01
N SER A 34 -8.12 -19.71 -4.12
CA SER A 34 -7.20 -20.83 -4.32
C SER A 34 -5.94 -20.69 -3.46
N ARG A 35 -5.39 -21.85 -3.06
CA ARG A 35 -4.06 -21.92 -2.44
C ARG A 35 -2.91 -21.75 -3.44
N LYS A 36 -3.19 -21.76 -4.73
CA LYS A 36 -2.18 -21.53 -5.77
C LYS A 36 -1.60 -20.11 -5.64
N LEU A 37 -0.33 -20.01 -5.95
CA LEU A 37 0.41 -18.73 -5.89
C LEU A 37 0.71 -18.17 -7.28
N ILE A 38 0.56 -18.97 -8.34
CA ILE A 38 0.81 -18.57 -9.72
C ILE A 38 -0.37 -19.00 -10.58
N PHE A 39 -0.93 -18.03 -11.31
CA PHE A 39 -1.99 -18.23 -12.29
C PHE A 39 -1.51 -17.78 -13.66
N LYS A 40 -1.73 -18.63 -14.68
CA LYS A 40 -1.25 -18.39 -16.04
C LYS A 40 -2.43 -18.11 -16.96
N ASP A 41 -2.48 -16.92 -17.50
CA ASP A 41 -3.34 -16.55 -18.61
C ASP A 41 -2.57 -16.78 -19.92
N LYS A 42 -2.80 -17.96 -20.52
CA LYS A 42 -2.10 -18.37 -21.74
C LYS A 42 -2.52 -17.54 -22.94
N GLN A 43 -3.79 -17.14 -23.00
CA GLN A 43 -4.36 -16.37 -24.10
C GLN A 43 -3.71 -14.97 -24.16
N ASN A 44 -3.65 -14.31 -23.01
CA ASN A 44 -3.09 -12.97 -22.90
C ASN A 44 -1.58 -12.97 -22.60
N LYS A 45 -0.95 -14.16 -22.44
CA LYS A 45 0.46 -14.32 -22.07
C LYS A 45 0.82 -13.52 -20.80
N ILE A 46 0.04 -13.68 -19.76
CA ILE A 46 0.24 -13.04 -18.46
C ILE A 46 0.36 -14.11 -17.39
N ASN A 47 1.33 -13.97 -16.50
CA ASN A 47 1.41 -14.73 -15.26
C ASN A 47 1.11 -13.81 -14.08
N TYR A 48 0.17 -14.19 -13.24
CA TYR A 48 -0.12 -13.51 -11.99
C TYR A 48 0.56 -14.24 -10.85
N VAL A 49 1.33 -13.50 -10.04
CA VAL A 49 2.07 -14.04 -8.89
C VAL A 49 1.48 -13.45 -7.63
N TYR A 50 0.91 -14.30 -6.78
CA TYR A 50 0.29 -13.88 -5.53
C TYR A 50 1.31 -13.90 -4.38
N VAL A 51 1.57 -12.72 -3.83
CA VAL A 51 2.56 -12.52 -2.76
C VAL A 51 1.94 -11.78 -1.57
N LYS A 52 2.66 -11.69 -0.45
CA LYS A 52 2.26 -10.80 0.64
C LYS A 52 2.38 -9.33 0.21
N PRO A 53 1.56 -8.41 0.75
CA PRO A 53 1.62 -6.99 0.36
C PRO A 53 3.03 -6.40 0.41
N LEU A 54 3.76 -6.64 1.50
CA LEU A 54 5.13 -6.14 1.69
C LEU A 54 6.15 -6.72 0.69
N ASP A 55 5.85 -7.84 0.03
CA ASP A 55 6.78 -8.51 -0.87
C ASP A 55 6.59 -8.07 -2.34
N VAL A 56 5.47 -7.42 -2.69
CA VAL A 56 5.19 -7.00 -4.08
C VAL A 56 6.34 -6.16 -4.65
N ILE A 57 6.80 -5.15 -3.92
CA ILE A 57 7.91 -4.29 -4.35
C ILE A 57 9.17 -5.13 -4.58
N THR A 58 9.48 -6.05 -3.68
CA THR A 58 10.66 -6.92 -3.79
C THR A 58 10.63 -7.77 -5.06
N TYR A 59 9.48 -8.34 -5.42
CA TYR A 59 9.33 -9.12 -6.65
C TYR A 59 9.47 -8.25 -7.91
N VAL A 60 8.96 -7.03 -7.87
CA VAL A 60 9.03 -6.10 -9.01
C VAL A 60 10.44 -5.53 -9.16
N GLN A 61 11.05 -5.01 -8.11
CA GLN A 61 12.37 -4.38 -8.22
C GLN A 61 13.47 -5.38 -8.63
N ASN A 62 13.35 -6.66 -8.23
CA ASN A 62 14.29 -7.71 -8.63
C ASN A 62 13.96 -8.34 -10.01
N GLY A 63 12.96 -7.82 -10.75
CA GLY A 63 12.63 -8.27 -12.09
C GLY A 63 11.96 -9.63 -12.18
N VAL A 64 11.57 -10.25 -11.05
CA VAL A 64 10.77 -11.48 -11.02
C VAL A 64 9.36 -11.20 -11.58
N SER A 65 8.84 -10.04 -11.27
CA SER A 65 7.61 -9.51 -11.86
C SER A 65 7.89 -8.21 -12.61
N ASP A 66 7.27 -8.05 -13.77
CA ASP A 66 7.38 -6.84 -14.59
C ASP A 66 6.58 -5.69 -13.98
N LEU A 67 5.40 -6.04 -13.45
CA LEU A 67 4.44 -5.13 -12.84
C LEU A 67 4.03 -5.63 -11.45
N GLY A 68 3.50 -4.72 -10.64
CA GLY A 68 2.92 -5.07 -9.35
C GLY A 68 1.76 -4.16 -8.97
N VAL A 69 0.78 -4.71 -8.23
CA VAL A 69 -0.29 -3.93 -7.62
C VAL A 69 -0.09 -3.91 -6.11
N VAL A 70 0.06 -2.71 -5.57
CA VAL A 70 0.41 -2.49 -4.16
C VAL A 70 -0.20 -1.19 -3.64
N GLY A 71 -0.42 -1.08 -2.34
CA GLY A 71 -0.83 0.17 -1.71
C GLY A 71 0.29 1.22 -1.73
N LYS A 72 -0.07 2.49 -1.86
CA LYS A 72 0.88 3.61 -1.80
C LYS A 72 1.64 3.66 -0.47
N ASP A 73 1.04 3.19 0.61
CA ASP A 73 1.66 3.03 1.94
C ASP A 73 2.97 2.25 1.89
N ILE A 74 2.98 1.12 1.18
CA ILE A 74 4.16 0.25 1.06
C ILE A 74 5.25 0.91 0.21
N ILE A 75 4.85 1.66 -0.84
CA ILE A 75 5.80 2.41 -1.67
C ILE A 75 6.49 3.50 -0.84
N LEU A 76 5.74 4.20 0.00
CA LEU A 76 6.26 5.28 0.84
C LEU A 76 7.09 4.77 2.02
N GLU A 77 6.72 3.62 2.58
CA GLU A 77 7.41 3.04 3.73
C GLU A 77 8.74 2.40 3.37
N LYS A 78 8.86 1.82 2.17
CA LYS A 78 10.07 1.13 1.73
C LYS A 78 10.92 2.01 0.84
N ASP A 79 12.23 1.98 1.06
CA ASP A 79 13.17 2.39 0.03
C ASP A 79 13.09 1.40 -1.14
N ASN A 80 12.83 1.92 -2.34
CA ASN A 80 12.56 1.07 -3.50
C ASN A 80 13.04 1.70 -4.81
N ASP A 81 13.32 0.85 -5.79
CA ASP A 81 13.75 1.22 -7.14
C ASP A 81 12.76 0.73 -8.20
N VAL A 82 11.51 1.18 -8.09
CA VAL A 82 10.44 0.88 -9.06
C VAL A 82 9.83 2.18 -9.60
N TYR A 83 9.20 2.08 -10.78
CA TYR A 83 8.35 3.15 -11.29
C TYR A 83 6.93 2.98 -10.78
N GLU A 84 6.36 4.03 -10.21
CA GLU A 84 4.91 4.14 -9.98
C GLU A 84 4.29 4.71 -11.26
N ILE A 85 3.49 3.91 -11.97
CA ILE A 85 3.04 4.25 -13.32
C ILE A 85 1.56 4.57 -13.45
N LEU A 86 0.73 4.17 -12.47
CA LEU A 86 -0.70 4.48 -12.47
C LEU A 86 -1.27 4.46 -11.05
N ASP A 87 -2.12 5.44 -10.73
CA ASP A 87 -3.08 5.34 -9.63
C ASP A 87 -4.26 4.49 -10.10
N LEU A 88 -4.61 3.46 -9.36
CA LEU A 88 -5.69 2.53 -9.74
C LEU A 88 -7.07 2.96 -9.20
N GLY A 89 -7.16 4.08 -8.50
CA GLY A 89 -8.41 4.70 -8.03
C GLY A 89 -9.17 3.93 -6.94
N PHE A 90 -8.71 2.77 -6.53
CA PHE A 90 -9.34 1.95 -5.47
C PHE A 90 -8.44 1.76 -4.26
N GLY A 91 -8.97 1.12 -3.19
CA GLY A 91 -8.25 0.94 -1.93
C GLY A 91 -7.92 2.25 -1.25
N LYS A 92 -8.78 3.27 -1.43
CA LYS A 92 -8.60 4.61 -0.86
C LYS A 92 -8.67 4.54 0.66
N CYS A 93 -7.70 5.11 1.30
CA CYS A 93 -7.64 5.37 2.73
C CYS A 93 -6.69 6.56 2.99
N LYS A 94 -6.57 6.95 4.23
CA LYS A 94 -5.67 8.05 4.62
C LYS A 94 -4.72 7.61 5.72
N PHE A 95 -3.54 8.18 5.77
CA PHE A 95 -2.73 8.18 6.96
C PHE A 95 -3.27 9.22 7.93
N ALA A 96 -3.33 8.84 9.20
CA ALA A 96 -3.75 9.75 10.27
C ALA A 96 -2.93 9.53 11.52
N ILE A 97 -2.83 10.60 12.30
CA ILE A 97 -2.39 10.55 13.69
C ILE A 97 -3.64 10.38 14.53
N ALA A 98 -3.66 9.39 15.41
CA ALA A 98 -4.76 9.14 16.32
C ALA A 98 -4.25 8.90 17.74
N GLY A 99 -5.07 9.23 18.72
CA GLY A 99 -4.72 9.09 20.13
C GLY A 99 -5.95 9.14 21.03
N MET A 100 -5.71 9.17 22.35
CA MET A 100 -6.77 9.39 23.31
C MET A 100 -7.32 10.81 23.16
N LYS A 101 -8.58 11.00 23.50
CA LYS A 101 -9.19 12.32 23.52
C LYS A 101 -8.35 13.31 24.35
N ASP A 102 -8.26 14.55 23.87
CA ASP A 102 -7.50 15.63 24.50
C ASP A 102 -5.97 15.46 24.55
N GLN A 103 -5.41 14.44 23.89
CA GLN A 103 -3.96 14.27 23.75
C GLN A 103 -3.37 15.38 22.86
N LYS A 104 -2.25 15.98 23.27
CA LYS A 104 -1.52 16.96 22.45
C LYS A 104 -0.55 16.25 21.50
N ILE A 105 -0.51 16.66 20.24
CA ILE A 105 0.38 16.10 19.22
C ILE A 105 1.69 16.88 19.12
N TYR A 106 1.63 18.22 19.27
CA TYR A 106 2.76 19.11 19.06
C TYR A 106 3.12 19.82 20.35
N CYS A 107 4.24 19.40 20.95
CA CYS A 107 4.89 20.05 22.06
C CYS A 107 6.37 20.16 21.73
N LYS A 108 6.87 21.34 21.33
CA LYS A 108 8.24 21.53 20.83
C LYS A 108 9.35 21.00 21.76
N ASP A 109 9.10 20.97 23.06
CA ASP A 109 10.09 20.58 24.08
C ASP A 109 9.85 19.16 24.62
N GLU A 110 8.78 18.50 24.25
CA GLU A 110 8.43 17.17 24.72
C GLU A 110 8.69 16.09 23.66
N LEU A 111 9.16 14.94 24.11
CA LEU A 111 9.36 13.77 23.26
C LEU A 111 8.04 13.02 23.10
N LEU A 112 7.44 13.06 21.92
CA LEU A 112 6.20 12.36 21.61
C LEU A 112 6.49 10.89 21.29
N ARG A 113 5.86 9.95 22.00
CA ARG A 113 5.95 8.51 21.71
C ARG A 113 4.91 8.13 20.65
N VAL A 114 5.38 7.62 19.50
CA VAL A 114 4.55 7.31 18.35
C VAL A 114 4.64 5.82 18.04
N ALA A 115 3.54 5.08 18.18
CA ALA A 115 3.48 3.68 17.77
C ALA A 115 2.94 3.57 16.33
N THR A 116 3.56 2.73 15.50
CA THR A 116 3.18 2.59 14.10
C THR A 116 3.72 1.31 13.46
N THR A 117 3.06 0.83 12.41
CA THR A 117 3.62 -0.18 11.49
C THR A 117 4.44 0.46 10.36
N TYR A 118 4.44 1.80 10.27
CA TYR A 118 5.07 2.61 9.20
C TYR A 118 6.08 3.62 9.76
N PRO A 119 7.20 3.15 10.35
CA PRO A 119 8.16 4.02 11.02
C PRO A 119 8.82 5.06 10.09
N ASN A 120 9.06 4.74 8.82
CA ASN A 120 9.70 5.68 7.90
C ASN A 120 8.76 6.83 7.52
N ILE A 121 7.48 6.52 7.28
CA ILE A 121 6.44 7.52 7.01
C ILE A 121 6.26 8.42 8.22
N ALA A 122 6.09 7.83 9.41
CA ALA A 122 5.91 8.61 10.64
C ALA A 122 7.12 9.50 10.90
N LYS A 123 8.35 8.94 10.79
CA LYS A 123 9.58 9.72 10.99
C LYS A 123 9.63 10.92 10.07
N LYS A 124 9.46 10.72 8.76
CA LYS A 124 9.49 11.80 7.78
C LYS A 124 8.46 12.89 8.08
N TYR A 125 7.24 12.49 8.44
CA TYR A 125 6.15 13.41 8.72
C TYR A 125 6.44 14.33 9.91
N PHE A 126 6.98 13.78 11.00
CA PHE A 126 7.30 14.56 12.20
C PHE A 126 8.62 15.33 12.06
N ASP A 127 9.60 14.82 11.32
CA ASP A 127 10.85 15.55 11.00
C ASP A 127 10.53 16.85 10.23
N GLU A 128 9.62 16.84 9.25
CA GLU A 128 9.18 18.01 8.50
C GLU A 128 8.49 19.07 9.37
N ARG A 129 8.04 18.70 10.57
CA ARG A 129 7.35 19.56 11.54
C ARG A 129 8.22 19.92 12.76
N GLU A 130 9.49 19.53 12.71
CA GLU A 130 10.45 19.76 13.81
C GLU A 130 10.00 19.20 15.17
N GLN A 131 9.11 18.18 15.16
CA GLN A 131 8.63 17.50 16.35
C GLN A 131 9.53 16.33 16.71
N LYS A 132 10.10 16.34 17.92
CA LYS A 132 10.88 15.22 18.44
C LYS A 132 9.97 14.04 18.77
N ILE A 133 10.30 12.86 18.20
CA ILE A 133 9.53 11.65 18.44
C ILE A 133 10.40 10.49 18.90
N GLN A 134 9.79 9.60 19.66
CA GLN A 134 10.27 8.25 19.93
C GLN A 134 9.39 7.27 19.15
N LEU A 135 9.94 6.67 18.10
CA LEU A 135 9.23 5.67 17.30
C LEU A 135 9.20 4.32 18.01
N ILE A 136 8.00 3.74 18.07
CA ILE A 136 7.75 2.40 18.58
C ILE A 136 7.14 1.59 17.44
N LYS A 137 7.98 0.76 16.80
CA LYS A 137 7.55 -0.09 15.69
C LYS A 137 6.74 -1.27 16.21
N LEU A 138 5.53 -1.43 15.70
CA LEU A 138 4.67 -2.59 15.93
C LEU A 138 4.41 -3.33 14.61
N ASN A 139 3.88 -4.55 14.68
CA ASN A 139 3.56 -5.37 13.50
C ASN A 139 2.04 -5.45 13.21
N GLY A 140 1.23 -4.73 13.98
CA GLY A 140 -0.23 -4.66 13.87
C GLY A 140 -0.86 -4.28 15.21
N SER A 141 -2.19 -4.10 15.23
CA SER A 141 -2.99 -3.72 16.41
C SER A 141 -2.39 -2.52 17.15
N VAL A 142 -1.97 -1.50 16.40
CA VAL A 142 -1.29 -0.32 16.94
C VAL A 142 -2.18 0.49 17.89
N GLU A 143 -3.50 0.36 17.74
CA GLU A 143 -4.52 1.01 18.56
C GLU A 143 -4.40 0.64 20.06
N LEU A 144 -3.83 -0.54 20.34
CA LEU A 144 -3.60 -0.98 21.72
C LEU A 144 -2.55 -0.12 22.44
N ALA A 145 -1.58 0.42 21.70
CA ALA A 145 -0.42 1.09 22.31
C ALA A 145 -0.78 2.31 23.18
N PRO A 146 -1.65 3.26 22.77
CA PRO A 146 -2.09 4.34 23.63
C PRO A 146 -2.89 3.86 24.83
N LEU A 147 -3.70 2.81 24.66
CA LEU A 147 -4.58 2.32 25.74
C LEU A 147 -3.81 1.72 26.92
N VAL A 148 -2.65 1.13 26.64
CA VAL A 148 -1.78 0.54 27.67
C VAL A 148 -0.62 1.46 28.08
N GLY A 149 -0.61 2.71 27.59
CA GLY A 149 0.42 3.70 27.93
C GLY A 149 1.78 3.45 27.27
N LEU A 150 1.84 2.59 26.23
CA LEU A 150 3.07 2.33 25.48
C LEU A 150 3.45 3.53 24.59
N SER A 151 2.48 4.20 23.98
CA SER A 151 2.67 5.42 23.18
C SER A 151 1.66 6.50 23.56
N ASP A 152 1.93 7.72 23.14
CA ASP A 152 1.02 8.85 23.30
C ASP A 152 0.02 8.91 22.14
N VAL A 153 0.50 8.63 20.93
CA VAL A 153 -0.29 8.59 19.70
C VAL A 153 0.14 7.41 18.82
N ILE A 154 -0.67 7.16 17.80
CA ILE A 154 -0.34 6.24 16.72
C ILE A 154 -0.33 6.97 15.39
N VAL A 155 0.42 6.43 14.41
CA VAL A 155 0.33 6.75 12.98
C VAL A 155 -0.10 5.48 12.27
N ASP A 156 -1.26 5.51 11.64
CA ASP A 156 -1.80 4.33 10.96
C ASP A 156 -2.72 4.71 9.78
N LEU A 157 -3.09 3.70 9.01
CA LEU A 157 -4.06 3.80 7.94
C LEU A 157 -5.47 3.82 8.50
N VAL A 158 -6.24 4.80 8.06
CA VAL A 158 -7.64 4.95 8.44
C VAL A 158 -8.53 4.97 7.20
N GLU A 159 -9.46 4.03 7.11
CA GLU A 159 -10.47 4.01 6.07
C GLU A 159 -11.78 4.63 6.57
N THR A 160 -12.37 4.07 7.61
CA THR A 160 -13.64 4.54 8.18
C THR A 160 -13.52 5.05 9.62
N GLY A 161 -12.39 4.79 10.26
CA GLY A 161 -12.14 5.11 11.67
C GLY A 161 -12.92 4.27 12.68
N ASN A 162 -13.61 3.20 12.24
CA ASN A 162 -14.41 2.35 13.14
C ASN A 162 -13.55 1.67 14.20
N THR A 163 -12.38 1.15 13.82
CA THR A 163 -11.46 0.50 14.76
C THR A 163 -10.98 1.48 15.83
N LEU A 164 -10.64 2.71 15.45
CA LEU A 164 -10.23 3.75 16.37
C LEU A 164 -11.34 4.04 17.37
N ARG A 165 -12.55 4.35 16.89
CA ARG A 165 -13.72 4.65 17.74
C ARG A 165 -14.09 3.51 18.67
N ALA A 166 -14.03 2.25 18.19
CA ALA A 166 -14.31 1.08 19.02
C ALA A 166 -13.32 0.93 20.18
N ASN A 167 -12.13 1.50 20.06
CA ASN A 167 -11.09 1.49 21.09
C ASN A 167 -10.94 2.84 21.83
N GLY A 168 -11.90 3.77 21.67
CA GLY A 168 -11.88 5.07 22.36
C GLY A 168 -10.79 6.03 21.88
N LEU A 169 -10.25 5.81 20.67
CA LEU A 169 -9.30 6.70 20.02
C LEU A 169 -10.02 7.62 19.03
N GLU A 170 -9.47 8.81 18.86
CA GLU A 170 -9.94 9.81 17.88
C GLU A 170 -8.83 10.16 16.90
N ILE A 171 -9.24 10.49 15.65
CA ILE A 171 -8.31 11.08 14.68
C ILE A 171 -8.01 12.49 15.14
N MET A 172 -6.75 12.76 15.37
CA MET A 172 -6.27 14.07 15.81
C MET A 172 -5.80 14.90 14.60
N GLU A 173 -5.23 14.23 13.61
CA GLU A 173 -4.77 14.88 12.38
C GLU A 173 -4.82 13.90 11.21
N GLU A 174 -5.35 14.34 10.07
CA GLU A 174 -5.27 13.62 8.80
C GLU A 174 -3.98 14.05 8.07
N MET A 175 -3.13 13.10 7.72
CA MET A 175 -1.83 13.39 7.12
C MET A 175 -1.95 13.56 5.58
N PHE A 176 -2.35 12.49 4.89
CA PHE A 176 -2.54 12.46 3.44
C PHE A 176 -3.30 11.22 3.00
N ASP A 177 -3.91 11.34 1.81
CA ASP A 177 -4.65 10.25 1.19
C ASP A 177 -3.72 9.30 0.43
N ILE A 178 -4.11 8.03 0.39
CA ILE A 178 -3.45 6.99 -0.41
C ILE A 178 -4.46 6.12 -1.14
N SER A 179 -3.97 5.41 -2.16
CA SER A 179 -4.73 4.44 -2.94
C SER A 179 -3.82 3.32 -3.45
N ALA A 180 -4.40 2.33 -4.13
CA ALA A 180 -3.64 1.29 -4.80
C ALA A 180 -2.92 1.83 -6.04
N ARG A 181 -1.71 1.36 -6.27
CA ARG A 181 -0.83 1.79 -7.37
C ARG A 181 -0.41 0.62 -8.23
N LEU A 182 -0.27 0.87 -9.52
CA LEU A 182 0.44 0.00 -10.43
C LEU A 182 1.90 0.45 -10.47
N ILE A 183 2.79 -0.47 -10.10
CA ILE A 183 4.24 -0.26 -10.14
C ILE A 183 4.89 -1.11 -11.22
N CYS A 184 6.05 -0.68 -11.71
CA CYS A 184 6.76 -1.34 -12.79
C CYS A 184 8.26 -1.46 -12.48
N ASN A 185 8.83 -2.60 -12.84
CA ASN A 185 10.28 -2.76 -12.89
C ASN A 185 10.89 -1.84 -13.95
N ARG A 186 11.97 -1.14 -13.64
CA ARG A 186 12.61 -0.16 -14.54
C ARG A 186 13.10 -0.77 -15.84
N ILE A 187 13.67 -1.96 -15.79
CA ILE A 187 14.18 -2.67 -16.96
C ILE A 187 13.01 -3.16 -17.81
N SER A 188 12.00 -3.77 -17.19
CA SER A 188 10.78 -4.22 -17.89
C SER A 188 10.04 -3.06 -18.54
N TYR A 189 9.98 -1.89 -17.89
CA TYR A 189 9.39 -0.68 -18.47
C TYR A 189 10.04 -0.30 -19.79
N ARG A 190 11.36 -0.41 -19.89
CA ARG A 190 12.11 -0.11 -21.11
C ARG A 190 11.90 -1.18 -22.20
N PHE A 191 12.02 -2.47 -21.85
CA PHE A 191 12.02 -3.54 -22.84
C PHE A 191 10.63 -4.04 -23.25
N LYS A 192 9.61 -3.83 -22.40
CA LYS A 192 8.22 -4.26 -22.65
C LYS A 192 7.26 -3.06 -22.74
N TYR A 193 7.78 -1.86 -23.03
CA TYR A 193 7.04 -0.59 -22.99
C TYR A 193 5.70 -0.63 -23.72
N THR A 194 5.69 -1.04 -25.00
CA THR A 194 4.46 -1.09 -25.83
C THR A 194 3.35 -1.91 -25.17
N ARG A 195 3.72 -3.00 -24.53
CA ARG A 195 2.77 -3.88 -23.88
C ARG A 195 2.27 -3.31 -22.54
N ILE A 196 3.17 -2.72 -21.78
CA ILE A 196 2.85 -2.07 -20.52
C ILE A 196 1.97 -0.84 -20.77
N ALA A 197 2.30 -0.02 -21.75
CA ALA A 197 1.51 1.15 -22.14
C ALA A 197 0.08 0.77 -22.54
N LYS A 198 -0.09 -0.27 -23.39
CA LYS A 198 -1.42 -0.77 -23.74
C LYS A 198 -2.25 -1.22 -22.54
N LEU A 199 -1.62 -1.91 -21.57
CA LEU A 199 -2.29 -2.30 -20.34
C LEU A 199 -2.72 -1.07 -19.51
N VAL A 200 -1.84 -0.07 -19.38
CA VAL A 200 -2.12 1.17 -18.66
C VAL A 200 -3.28 1.94 -19.32
N GLU A 201 -3.31 2.03 -20.65
CA GLU A 201 -4.41 2.65 -21.41
C GLU A 201 -5.74 1.96 -21.10
N SER A 202 -5.79 0.62 -21.24
CA SER A 202 -7.00 -0.16 -20.92
C SER A 202 -7.48 0.03 -19.46
N LEU A 203 -6.55 0.22 -18.52
CA LEU A 203 -6.91 0.49 -17.13
C LEU A 203 -7.45 1.91 -16.93
N LYS A 204 -6.89 2.91 -17.62
CA LYS A 204 -7.37 4.30 -17.57
C LYS A 204 -8.77 4.48 -18.15
N GLU A 205 -9.10 3.72 -19.21
CA GLU A 205 -10.44 3.75 -19.83
C GLU A 205 -11.56 3.29 -18.88
N LEU A 206 -11.23 2.57 -17.81
CA LEU A 206 -12.21 2.15 -16.79
C LEU A 206 -12.58 3.25 -15.78
N GLU A 207 -11.76 4.30 -15.68
CA GLU A 207 -11.99 5.41 -14.74
C GLU A 207 -12.86 6.53 -15.34
N ASN A 208 -13.06 6.49 -16.66
CA ASN A 208 -13.94 7.40 -17.41
C ASN A 208 -15.32 6.77 -17.63
#